data_7b665a352bd70519211040189b933f16
#
_entry.id   7b665a352bd70519211040189b933f16
#
_cell.length_a   1.000
_cell.length_b   1.000
_cell.length_c   1.000
_cell.angle_alpha   90.00
_cell.angle_beta   90.00
_cell.angle_gamma   90.00
#
_symmetry.space_group_name_H-M   'P 1'
#
loop_
_entity.id
_entity.type
_entity.pdbx_description
1 polymer ?
#
loop_
_entity_poly.entity_id
_entity_poly.type
_entity_poly.pdbx_seq_one_letter_code
_entity_poly.pdbx_strand_id
1 'polypeptide(L)'
;VEAKYADAGKKFMRKLKKTEGYEDLDIKGKYGYPYLICINRAGNTVTVYCIDEEGNYTRPYLSMVCSAGYATPRGIFKTKERYSWHTLMGPCYGQYVTRIVGGILFHSVPYYTIHKYDLEYKQYNKLGNLASAGCIRLACNDAKWIFDNVPHGTTVVIYDNWSSVGPLGKPTPYKVNIGDIFTRGWDPTDPDKANPWGDEYKAGSTIRSALAQRDYEYAIAHGLWDGTINRPEKPTPTPAITPSPTPTVEPSLTPEPSGSPEPSTSPEPSDSPTPTATPKPTPSAETPPPSTNP
;
A
#
# COMPACT_ATOMS: atom_id res chain seq x y z
N VAL A 1 -16.01 13.42 23.47
CA VAL A 1 -15.06 12.46 22.89
C VAL A 1 -14.01 13.20 22.07
N GLU A 2 -14.36 14.21 21.29
CA GLU A 2 -13.44 14.89 20.37
C GLU A 2 -12.46 15.86 21.03
N ALA A 3 -12.86 16.58 22.10
CA ALA A 3 -11.95 17.41 22.89
C ALA A 3 -10.75 16.61 23.43
N LYS A 4 -10.98 15.36 23.81
CA LYS A 4 -9.92 14.43 24.25
C LYS A 4 -8.86 14.21 23.17
N TYR A 5 -9.26 14.09 21.91
CA TYR A 5 -8.31 13.88 20.81
C TYR A 5 -7.52 15.14 20.47
N ALA A 6 -8.15 16.32 20.60
CA ALA A 6 -7.47 17.60 20.42
C ALA A 6 -6.34 17.78 21.43
N ASP A 7 -6.63 17.57 22.72
CA ASP A 7 -5.62 17.66 23.77
C ASP A 7 -4.52 16.60 23.61
N ALA A 8 -4.90 15.40 23.21
CA ALA A 8 -3.94 14.33 22.93
C ALA A 8 -2.99 14.71 21.79
N GLY A 9 -3.47 15.35 20.74
CA GLY A 9 -2.65 15.84 19.63
C GLY A 9 -1.68 16.95 20.06
N LYS A 10 -2.16 17.98 20.78
CA LYS A 10 -1.29 19.04 21.34
C LYS A 10 -0.23 18.47 22.27
N LYS A 11 -0.60 17.53 23.13
CA LYS A 11 0.34 16.82 24.04
C LYS A 11 1.37 16.00 23.28
N PHE A 12 0.93 15.28 22.26
CA PHE A 12 1.81 14.48 21.39
C PHE A 12 2.85 15.35 20.69
N MET A 13 2.44 16.42 20.02
CA MET A 13 3.37 17.31 19.30
C MET A 13 4.38 17.99 20.23
N ARG A 14 3.94 18.43 21.40
CA ARG A 14 4.86 18.98 22.42
C ARG A 14 5.88 17.96 22.92
N LYS A 15 5.47 16.69 23.11
CA LYS A 15 6.38 15.60 23.49
C LYS A 15 7.35 15.29 22.37
N LEU A 16 6.87 15.19 21.14
CA LEU A 16 7.68 14.86 19.97
C LEU A 16 8.80 15.90 19.76
N LYS A 17 8.50 17.19 19.84
CA LYS A 17 9.50 18.28 19.74
C LYS A 17 10.56 18.28 20.85
N LYS A 18 10.32 17.59 21.95
CA LYS A 18 11.29 17.42 23.05
C LYS A 18 12.06 16.10 22.94
N THR A 19 11.80 15.30 21.93
CA THR A 19 12.48 14.03 21.70
C THR A 19 13.67 14.29 20.81
N GLU A 20 14.82 13.71 21.16
CA GLU A 20 16.06 13.80 20.40
C GLU A 20 15.86 13.49 18.91
N GLY A 21 16.35 14.39 18.06
CA GLY A 21 16.23 14.31 16.60
C GLY A 21 14.94 14.89 16.02
N TYR A 22 14.07 15.51 16.84
CA TYR A 22 12.83 16.15 16.38
C TYR A 22 12.66 17.59 16.91
N GLU A 23 13.69 18.19 17.48
CA GLU A 23 13.70 19.53 18.07
C GLU A 23 13.36 20.60 17.00
N ASP A 24 13.84 20.40 15.79
CA ASP A 24 13.65 21.28 14.64
C ASP A 24 12.28 21.10 13.95
N LEU A 25 11.40 20.24 14.51
CA LEU A 25 10.09 20.04 13.92
C LEU A 25 9.27 21.33 13.98
N ASP A 26 9.03 21.88 12.80
CA ASP A 26 8.13 23.02 12.64
C ASP A 26 6.68 22.51 12.54
N ILE A 27 5.88 22.87 13.56
CA ILE A 27 4.45 22.54 13.64
C ILE A 27 3.54 23.70 13.24
N LYS A 28 4.10 24.85 12.83
CA LYS A 28 3.30 25.96 12.33
C LYS A 28 2.68 25.62 10.98
N GLY A 29 1.39 25.94 10.85
CA GLY A 29 0.67 25.82 9.59
C GLY A 29 1.31 26.69 8.52
N LYS A 30 1.36 26.17 7.29
CA LYS A 30 1.92 26.86 6.13
C LYS A 30 0.89 26.90 5.02
N TYR A 31 0.80 28.06 4.36
CA TYR A 31 -0.05 28.22 3.20
C TYR A 31 0.25 27.15 2.12
N GLY A 32 -0.78 26.56 1.57
CA GLY A 32 -0.66 25.47 0.60
C GLY A 32 -0.33 24.08 1.19
N TYR A 33 -0.18 23.96 2.52
CA TYR A 33 0.13 22.70 3.22
C TYR A 33 -0.87 22.45 4.34
N PRO A 34 -2.03 21.83 4.05
CA PRO A 34 -3.07 21.64 5.06
C PRO A 34 -2.72 20.59 6.11
N TYR A 35 -1.70 19.75 5.85
CA TYR A 35 -1.39 18.58 6.66
C TYR A 35 0.06 18.51 7.12
N LEU A 36 0.26 17.82 8.24
CA LEU A 36 1.51 17.21 8.70
C LEU A 36 1.25 15.73 8.97
N ILE A 37 2.12 14.86 8.49
CA ILE A 37 1.95 13.40 8.61
C ILE A 37 2.94 12.84 9.63
N CYS A 38 2.44 12.08 10.60
CA CYS A 38 3.27 11.35 11.56
C CYS A 38 3.12 9.84 11.36
N ILE A 39 4.23 9.14 11.20
CA ILE A 39 4.29 7.70 11.03
C ILE A 39 4.92 7.09 12.28
N ASN A 40 4.12 6.39 13.07
CA ASN A 40 4.63 5.55 14.14
C ASN A 40 5.04 4.20 13.57
N ARG A 41 6.34 4.02 13.33
CA ARG A 41 6.90 2.80 12.76
C ARG A 41 6.66 1.59 13.69
N ALA A 42 6.87 1.77 15.00
CA ALA A 42 6.65 0.72 16.00
C ALA A 42 5.18 0.31 16.12
N GLY A 43 4.27 1.29 16.06
CA GLY A 43 2.82 1.07 16.11
C GLY A 43 2.20 0.64 14.77
N ASN A 44 2.93 0.78 13.66
CA ASN A 44 2.41 0.59 12.30
C ASN A 44 1.14 1.41 12.03
N THR A 45 1.23 2.70 12.34
CA THR A 45 0.10 3.65 12.22
C THR A 45 0.59 4.95 11.58
N VAL A 46 -0.19 5.48 10.67
CA VAL A 46 -0.03 6.82 10.11
C VAL A 46 -1.10 7.71 10.72
N THR A 47 -0.72 8.82 11.33
CA THR A 47 -1.64 9.86 11.78
C THR A 47 -1.42 11.13 10.96
N VAL A 48 -2.47 11.60 10.32
CA VAL A 48 -2.48 12.89 9.62
C VAL A 48 -3.01 13.94 10.58
N TYR A 49 -2.28 15.05 10.71
CA TYR A 49 -2.68 16.22 11.50
C TYR A 49 -3.04 17.37 10.57
N CYS A 50 -4.08 18.10 10.90
CA CYS A 50 -4.41 19.39 10.31
C CYS A 50 -4.17 20.53 11.29
N ILE A 51 -4.36 21.76 10.79
CA ILE A 51 -4.13 23.00 11.53
C ILE A 51 -5.24 23.15 12.59
N ASP A 52 -4.85 23.50 13.80
CA ASP A 52 -5.77 23.88 14.88
C ASP A 52 -6.10 25.39 14.86
N GLU A 53 -6.92 25.84 15.79
CA GLU A 53 -7.33 27.24 15.97
C GLU A 53 -6.17 28.20 16.29
N GLU A 54 -5.04 27.68 16.76
CA GLU A 54 -3.82 28.44 17.04
C GLU A 54 -2.87 28.49 15.82
N GLY A 55 -3.28 27.86 14.70
CA GLY A 55 -2.49 27.76 13.47
C GLY A 55 -1.36 26.74 13.52
N ASN A 56 -1.47 25.70 14.36
CA ASN A 56 -0.46 24.65 14.46
C ASN A 56 -1.01 23.29 14.00
N TYR A 57 -0.14 22.43 13.44
CA TYR A 57 -0.50 21.06 13.10
C TYR A 57 -0.61 20.18 14.35
N THR A 58 -1.64 20.37 15.14
CA THR A 58 -1.87 19.60 16.37
C THR A 58 -3.19 18.86 16.37
N ARG A 59 -4.07 19.09 15.40
CA ARG A 59 -5.38 18.47 15.33
C ARG A 59 -5.31 17.13 14.60
N PRO A 60 -5.46 15.97 15.29
CA PRO A 60 -5.48 14.67 14.63
C PRO A 60 -6.71 14.57 13.72
N TYR A 61 -6.47 14.32 12.44
CA TYR A 61 -7.50 14.28 11.40
C TYR A 61 -7.83 12.88 10.94
N LEU A 62 -6.81 12.10 10.54
CA LEU A 62 -6.96 10.73 10.09
C LEU A 62 -5.99 9.81 10.83
N SER A 63 -6.41 8.59 11.07
CA SER A 63 -5.53 7.48 11.45
C SER A 63 -5.70 6.35 10.45
N MET A 64 -4.59 5.91 9.86
CA MET A 64 -4.51 4.83 8.89
C MET A 64 -3.63 3.71 9.43
N VAL A 65 -4.02 2.47 9.22
CA VAL A 65 -3.14 1.34 9.48
C VAL A 65 -2.09 1.24 8.39
N CYS A 66 -0.84 0.96 8.75
CA CYS A 66 0.23 0.76 7.77
C CYS A 66 1.08 -0.47 8.10
N SER A 67 1.98 -0.83 7.19
CA SER A 67 3.11 -1.71 7.47
C SER A 67 4.39 -0.98 7.11
N ALA A 68 5.17 -0.65 8.15
CA ALA A 68 6.54 -0.15 8.01
C ALA A 68 7.53 -1.31 7.90
N GLY A 69 8.82 -1.01 7.81
CA GLY A 69 9.91 -1.97 7.76
C GLY A 69 11.05 -1.59 8.70
N TYR A 70 11.97 -2.53 8.89
CA TYR A 70 13.16 -2.28 9.72
C TYR A 70 14.06 -1.19 9.12
N ALA A 71 14.16 -1.11 7.78
CA ALA A 71 14.92 -0.07 7.09
C ALA A 71 14.15 1.25 6.92
N THR A 72 12.94 1.37 7.45
CA THR A 72 12.22 2.66 7.47
C THR A 72 13.00 3.64 8.36
N PRO A 73 13.53 4.77 7.83
CA PRO A 73 14.33 5.70 8.62
C PRO A 73 13.46 6.49 9.59
N ARG A 74 14.02 6.89 10.72
CA ARG A 74 13.41 7.89 11.62
C ARG A 74 13.86 9.27 11.22
N GLY A 75 13.05 10.29 11.49
CA GLY A 75 13.40 11.70 11.25
C GLY A 75 12.26 12.51 10.64
N ILE A 76 12.62 13.69 10.17
CA ILE A 76 11.70 14.66 9.55
C ILE A 76 12.01 14.69 8.05
N PHE A 77 11.01 14.43 7.24
CA PHE A 77 11.11 14.36 5.79
C PHE A 77 10.01 15.19 5.13
N LYS A 78 9.98 15.18 3.79
CA LYS A 78 8.93 15.83 3.00
C LYS A 78 8.49 14.91 1.88
N THR A 79 7.18 14.94 1.56
CA THR A 79 6.65 14.25 0.38
C THR A 79 7.29 14.79 -0.89
N LYS A 80 7.47 13.92 -1.86
CA LYS A 80 8.07 14.22 -3.17
C LYS A 80 7.19 13.71 -4.31
N GLU A 81 7.80 13.18 -5.35
CA GLU A 81 7.16 12.71 -6.57
C GLU A 81 6.10 11.65 -6.30
N ARG A 82 5.14 11.55 -7.22
CA ARG A 82 4.03 10.61 -7.19
C ARG A 82 3.97 9.80 -8.46
N TYR A 83 3.49 8.57 -8.32
CA TYR A 83 3.31 7.64 -9.44
C TYR A 83 2.01 6.88 -9.25
N SER A 84 1.17 6.79 -10.28
CA SER A 84 -0.05 5.96 -10.22
C SER A 84 0.30 4.50 -9.95
N TRP A 85 1.36 4.01 -10.59
CA TRP A 85 2.02 2.72 -10.38
C TRP A 85 3.53 2.92 -10.35
N HIS A 86 4.22 2.15 -9.54
CA HIS A 86 5.68 2.17 -9.47
C HIS A 86 6.22 0.78 -9.15
N THR A 87 7.30 0.39 -9.82
CA THR A 87 8.03 -0.84 -9.51
C THR A 87 8.65 -0.72 -8.12
N LEU A 88 8.47 -1.74 -7.31
CA LEU A 88 9.03 -1.83 -5.96
C LEU A 88 10.24 -2.77 -5.96
N MET A 89 10.86 -2.94 -4.79
CA MET A 89 11.93 -3.91 -4.62
C MET A 89 11.36 -5.33 -4.79
N GLY A 90 11.91 -6.09 -5.72
CA GLY A 90 11.39 -7.37 -6.19
C GLY A 90 10.50 -7.19 -7.43
N PRO A 91 10.01 -8.25 -8.04
CA PRO A 91 9.14 -8.18 -9.22
C PRO A 91 7.70 -7.89 -8.80
N CYS A 92 7.46 -6.74 -8.15
CA CYS A 92 6.14 -6.33 -7.69
C CYS A 92 5.95 -4.82 -7.84
N TYR A 93 4.70 -4.37 -7.71
CA TYR A 93 4.29 -3.00 -8.01
C TYR A 93 3.45 -2.42 -6.87
N GLY A 94 3.62 -1.12 -6.61
CA GLY A 94 2.74 -0.34 -5.74
C GLY A 94 1.84 0.58 -6.53
N GLN A 95 0.61 0.76 -6.06
CA GLN A 95 -0.36 1.69 -6.59
C GLN A 95 -0.43 2.94 -5.69
N TYR A 96 -0.74 4.10 -6.28
CA TYR A 96 -0.85 5.38 -5.57
C TYR A 96 0.39 5.74 -4.74
N VAL A 97 1.52 5.73 -5.39
CA VAL A 97 2.84 5.89 -4.76
C VAL A 97 3.15 7.36 -4.51
N THR A 98 3.60 7.69 -3.32
CA THR A 98 4.15 9.02 -2.96
C THR A 98 5.51 8.83 -2.28
N ARG A 99 6.56 9.42 -2.85
CA ARG A 99 7.91 9.33 -2.29
C ARG A 99 8.05 10.16 -1.01
N ILE A 100 8.76 9.61 -0.04
CA ILE A 100 9.13 10.30 1.21
C ILE A 100 10.61 10.71 1.15
N VAL A 101 11.51 9.74 1.11
CA VAL A 101 12.96 9.96 1.06
C VAL A 101 13.65 8.77 0.39
N GLY A 102 14.61 9.02 -0.49
CA GLY A 102 15.31 7.94 -1.20
C GLY A 102 14.35 6.93 -1.83
N GLY A 103 14.50 5.66 -1.49
CA GLY A 103 13.60 4.58 -1.89
C GLY A 103 12.41 4.33 -0.96
N ILE A 104 12.19 5.16 0.05
CA ILE A 104 11.07 5.02 1.01
C ILE A 104 9.85 5.74 0.46
N LEU A 105 8.77 4.99 0.30
CA LEU A 105 7.54 5.41 -0.37
C LEU A 105 6.33 5.12 0.52
N PHE A 106 5.28 5.95 0.42
CA PHE A 106 3.91 5.50 0.66
C PHE A 106 3.42 4.77 -0.59
N HIS A 107 2.76 3.66 -0.44
CA HIS A 107 2.11 2.93 -1.54
C HIS A 107 1.08 1.92 -1.01
N SER A 108 0.19 1.45 -1.87
CA SER A 108 -0.70 0.32 -1.56
C SER A 108 0.09 -0.92 -1.14
N VAL A 109 -0.56 -1.93 -0.57
CA VAL A 109 0.04 -3.27 -0.52
C VAL A 109 0.48 -3.67 -1.94
N PRO A 110 1.61 -4.40 -2.12
CA PRO A 110 2.10 -4.76 -3.44
C PRO A 110 1.15 -5.62 -4.27
N TYR A 111 1.32 -5.53 -5.58
CA TYR A 111 0.69 -6.36 -6.60
C TYR A 111 1.76 -7.10 -7.39
N TYR A 112 1.43 -8.29 -7.89
CA TYR A 112 2.35 -9.06 -8.75
C TYR A 112 2.57 -8.38 -10.12
N THR A 113 1.54 -7.70 -10.63
CA THR A 113 1.58 -6.93 -11.88
C THR A 113 0.96 -5.53 -11.67
N ILE A 114 0.89 -4.73 -12.74
CA ILE A 114 0.22 -3.41 -12.73
C ILE A 114 -1.31 -3.50 -12.85
N HIS A 115 -1.90 -4.63 -12.48
CA HIS A 115 -3.34 -4.85 -12.53
C HIS A 115 -3.94 -4.87 -11.12
N LYS A 116 -5.07 -4.20 -10.94
CA LYS A 116 -5.76 -4.04 -9.65
C LYS A 116 -6.32 -5.35 -9.07
N TYR A 117 -6.48 -6.35 -9.92
CA TYR A 117 -6.98 -7.70 -9.55
C TYR A 117 -5.85 -8.70 -9.25
N ASP A 118 -4.61 -8.23 -9.15
CA ASP A 118 -3.43 -9.10 -8.97
C ASP A 118 -2.67 -8.77 -7.66
N LEU A 119 -3.44 -8.51 -6.60
CA LEU A 119 -2.94 -8.18 -5.27
C LEU A 119 -2.10 -9.31 -4.68
N GLU A 120 -0.97 -9.00 -4.07
CA GLU A 120 -0.27 -9.90 -3.17
C GLU A 120 -1.06 -10.09 -1.85
N TYR A 121 -2.18 -10.79 -1.91
CA TYR A 121 -3.13 -10.94 -0.81
C TYR A 121 -2.52 -11.50 0.49
N LYS A 122 -1.47 -12.34 0.40
CA LYS A 122 -0.72 -12.80 1.57
C LYS A 122 0.03 -11.65 2.25
N GLN A 123 0.51 -10.66 1.49
CA GLN A 123 1.12 -9.46 2.02
C GLN A 123 0.06 -8.49 2.57
N TYR A 124 -1.12 -8.43 1.94
CA TYR A 124 -2.24 -7.63 2.45
C TYR A 124 -2.64 -8.08 3.86
N ASN A 125 -2.71 -9.36 4.11
CA ASN A 125 -3.05 -9.91 5.43
C ASN A 125 -1.99 -9.64 6.51
N LYS A 126 -0.80 -9.15 6.13
CA LYS A 126 0.22 -8.67 7.07
C LYS A 126 0.07 -7.18 7.42
N LEU A 127 -0.88 -6.47 6.78
CA LEU A 127 -1.09 -5.04 7.05
C LEU A 127 -1.35 -4.81 8.54
N GLY A 128 -0.67 -3.82 9.10
CA GLY A 128 -0.66 -3.54 10.54
C GLY A 128 0.53 -4.13 11.30
N ASN A 129 1.40 -4.88 10.64
CA ASN A 129 2.63 -5.42 11.22
C ASN A 129 3.87 -4.92 10.46
N LEU A 130 5.05 -5.03 11.05
CA LEU A 130 6.30 -4.79 10.34
C LEU A 130 6.46 -5.85 9.24
N ALA A 131 6.31 -5.45 7.97
CA ALA A 131 6.26 -6.39 6.85
C ALA A 131 6.88 -5.85 5.55
N SER A 132 7.39 -4.61 5.53
CA SER A 132 8.05 -4.04 4.37
C SER A 132 9.57 -4.10 4.49
N ALA A 133 10.29 -3.89 3.38
CA ALA A 133 11.73 -3.67 3.41
C ALA A 133 12.09 -2.28 3.98
N GLY A 134 11.18 -1.29 3.86
CA GLY A 134 11.41 0.08 4.33
C GLY A 134 10.27 1.03 3.97
N CYS A 135 9.52 0.75 2.92
CA CYS A 135 8.36 1.55 2.50
C CYS A 135 7.21 1.47 3.51
N ILE A 136 6.27 2.38 3.39
CA ILE A 136 5.04 2.46 4.18
C ILE A 136 3.90 1.90 3.33
N ARG A 137 3.56 0.62 3.57
CA ARG A 137 2.45 -0.05 2.90
C ARG A 137 1.13 0.36 3.54
N LEU A 138 0.13 0.64 2.74
CA LEU A 138 -1.20 1.09 3.14
C LEU A 138 -2.27 0.24 2.44
N ALA A 139 -3.50 0.27 2.92
CA ALA A 139 -4.64 -0.12 2.12
C ALA A 139 -4.76 0.80 0.89
N CYS A 140 -5.33 0.31 -0.21
CA CYS A 140 -5.40 1.05 -1.48
C CYS A 140 -6.07 2.41 -1.32
N ASN A 141 -7.20 2.48 -0.59
CA ASN A 141 -7.92 3.74 -0.33
C ASN A 141 -7.07 4.75 0.45
N ASP A 142 -6.31 4.30 1.45
CA ASP A 142 -5.46 5.17 2.25
C ASP A 142 -4.26 5.70 1.43
N ALA A 143 -3.64 4.83 0.63
CA ALA A 143 -2.59 5.24 -0.30
C ALA A 143 -3.11 6.25 -1.32
N LYS A 144 -4.33 5.99 -1.87
CA LYS A 144 -5.01 6.92 -2.78
C LYS A 144 -5.34 8.24 -2.11
N TRP A 145 -5.80 8.23 -0.85
CA TRP A 145 -6.08 9.46 -0.13
C TRP A 145 -4.83 10.33 0.01
N ILE A 146 -3.69 9.76 0.40
CA ILE A 146 -2.41 10.48 0.47
C ILE A 146 -2.03 11.00 -0.92
N PHE A 147 -2.12 10.16 -1.94
CA PHE A 147 -1.79 10.52 -3.31
C PHE A 147 -2.63 11.69 -3.82
N ASP A 148 -3.92 11.72 -3.51
CA ASP A 148 -4.84 12.75 -4.02
C ASP A 148 -4.80 14.04 -3.19
N ASN A 149 -4.59 13.97 -1.88
CA ASN A 149 -4.87 15.07 -0.96
C ASN A 149 -3.63 15.68 -0.30
N VAL A 150 -2.48 15.00 -0.31
CA VAL A 150 -1.28 15.49 0.38
C VAL A 150 -0.39 16.25 -0.60
N PRO A 151 -0.13 17.57 -0.43
CA PRO A 151 0.74 18.35 -1.32
C PRO A 151 2.17 17.80 -1.37
N HIS A 152 2.85 18.02 -2.51
CA HIS A 152 4.31 17.86 -2.60
C HIS A 152 5.00 18.82 -1.62
N GLY A 153 5.96 18.33 -0.85
CA GLY A 153 6.65 19.14 0.18
C GLY A 153 5.98 19.09 1.56
N THR A 154 4.88 18.35 1.74
CA THR A 154 4.25 18.12 3.04
C THR A 154 5.22 17.45 4.01
N THR A 155 5.30 17.95 5.24
CA THR A 155 6.15 17.40 6.29
C THR A 155 5.68 16.01 6.71
N VAL A 156 6.61 15.05 6.71
CA VAL A 156 6.41 13.67 7.17
C VAL A 156 7.39 13.39 8.29
N VAL A 157 6.89 13.02 9.46
CA VAL A 157 7.68 12.66 10.63
C VAL A 157 7.59 11.15 10.85
N ILE A 158 8.71 10.46 10.86
CA ILE A 158 8.79 9.02 11.13
C ILE A 158 9.47 8.80 12.47
N TYR A 159 8.77 8.16 13.40
CA TYR A 159 9.22 7.98 14.79
C TYR A 159 8.84 6.58 15.31
N ASP A 160 9.37 6.22 16.47
CA ASP A 160 8.97 5.02 17.20
C ASP A 160 8.26 5.39 18.50
N ASN A 161 7.10 4.78 18.73
CA ASN A 161 6.44 4.80 20.01
C ASN A 161 5.76 3.45 20.28
N TRP A 162 6.33 2.70 21.19
CA TRP A 162 5.85 1.37 21.58
C TRP A 162 4.68 1.43 22.57
N SER A 163 4.53 2.57 23.27
CA SER A 163 3.52 2.74 24.32
C SER A 163 2.17 3.23 23.79
N SER A 164 2.13 3.78 22.56
CA SER A 164 0.92 4.35 21.99
C SER A 164 0.98 4.29 20.47
N VAL A 165 -0.12 3.91 19.86
CA VAL A 165 -0.28 3.86 18.40
C VAL A 165 -0.65 5.22 17.81
N GLY A 166 -0.99 6.20 18.63
CA GLY A 166 -1.40 7.54 18.22
C GLY A 166 -2.72 7.97 18.85
N PRO A 167 -3.08 9.26 18.77
CA PRO A 167 -4.22 9.83 19.50
C PRO A 167 -5.59 9.31 19.07
N LEU A 168 -5.75 8.95 17.79
CA LEU A 168 -7.00 8.40 17.25
C LEU A 168 -7.08 6.86 17.36
N GLY A 169 -6.00 6.21 17.81
CA GLY A 169 -5.93 4.75 17.81
C GLY A 169 -5.46 4.19 16.48
N LYS A 170 -5.40 2.85 16.39
CA LYS A 170 -5.00 2.10 15.20
C LYS A 170 -6.23 1.43 14.58
N PRO A 171 -6.54 1.72 13.32
CA PRO A 171 -7.60 1.01 12.62
C PRO A 171 -7.29 -0.48 12.48
N THR A 172 -8.32 -1.32 12.45
CA THR A 172 -8.18 -2.75 12.17
C THR A 172 -8.32 -2.97 10.66
N PRO A 173 -7.29 -3.49 9.98
CA PRO A 173 -7.39 -3.72 8.54
C PRO A 173 -8.35 -4.89 8.25
N TYR A 174 -9.03 -4.81 7.12
CA TYR A 174 -9.77 -5.96 6.60
C TYR A 174 -8.82 -7.14 6.36
N LYS A 175 -9.38 -8.34 6.27
CA LYS A 175 -8.63 -9.55 5.93
C LYS A 175 -9.19 -10.15 4.65
N VAL A 176 -8.30 -10.52 3.78
CA VAL A 176 -8.64 -11.23 2.54
C VAL A 176 -8.68 -12.72 2.83
N ASN A 177 -9.78 -13.38 2.47
CA ASN A 177 -9.87 -14.83 2.51
C ASN A 177 -9.00 -15.43 1.40
N ILE A 178 -7.94 -16.11 1.78
CA ILE A 178 -6.97 -16.71 0.85
C ILE A 178 -7.64 -17.76 -0.06
N GLY A 179 -8.66 -18.45 0.43
CA GLY A 179 -9.42 -19.47 -0.31
C GLY A 179 -10.40 -18.91 -1.34
N ASP A 180 -10.78 -17.64 -1.22
CA ASP A 180 -11.71 -17.01 -2.14
C ASP A 180 -10.98 -16.51 -3.40
N ILE A 181 -11.04 -17.32 -4.45
CA ILE A 181 -10.38 -17.02 -5.72
C ILE A 181 -11.00 -15.84 -6.49
N PHE A 182 -12.23 -15.43 -6.16
CA PHE A 182 -12.93 -14.35 -6.86
C PHE A 182 -12.56 -12.97 -6.33
N THR A 183 -12.34 -12.85 -5.03
CA THR A 183 -12.08 -11.55 -4.40
C THR A 183 -10.63 -11.36 -3.94
N ARG A 184 -9.88 -12.43 -3.66
CA ARG A 184 -8.54 -12.35 -3.05
C ARG A 184 -7.52 -11.56 -3.83
N GLY A 185 -7.69 -11.45 -5.15
CA GLY A 185 -6.81 -10.69 -6.04
C GLY A 185 -7.00 -9.18 -5.95
N TRP A 186 -8.01 -8.70 -5.22
CA TRP A 186 -8.31 -7.29 -5.07
C TRP A 186 -8.03 -6.79 -3.66
N ASP A 187 -7.53 -5.56 -3.57
CA ASP A 187 -7.56 -4.83 -2.29
C ASP A 187 -9.02 -4.51 -1.96
N PRO A 188 -9.54 -4.91 -0.79
CA PRO A 188 -10.93 -4.64 -0.42
C PRO A 188 -11.31 -3.17 -0.51
N THR A 189 -10.34 -2.28 -0.33
CA THR A 189 -10.55 -0.84 -0.26
C THR A 189 -10.30 -0.12 -1.60
N ASP A 190 -9.93 -0.85 -2.68
CA ASP A 190 -9.74 -0.22 -3.99
C ASP A 190 -11.09 0.35 -4.47
N PRO A 191 -11.17 1.66 -4.76
CA PRO A 191 -12.41 2.33 -5.15
C PRO A 191 -12.85 2.02 -6.59
N ASP A 192 -12.15 1.18 -7.31
CA ASP A 192 -12.51 0.78 -8.65
C ASP A 192 -13.89 0.13 -8.68
N LYS A 193 -14.71 0.49 -9.68
CA LYS A 193 -16.05 -0.08 -9.86
C LYS A 193 -16.03 -1.57 -10.19
N ALA A 194 -14.95 -2.07 -10.77
CA ALA A 194 -14.78 -3.47 -11.10
C ALA A 194 -14.34 -4.31 -9.88
N ASN A 195 -14.03 -3.66 -8.74
CA ASN A 195 -13.69 -4.36 -7.52
C ASN A 195 -14.89 -5.18 -7.01
N PRO A 196 -14.78 -6.50 -6.85
CA PRO A 196 -15.87 -7.37 -6.40
C PRO A 196 -16.25 -7.21 -4.93
N TRP A 197 -15.41 -6.52 -4.13
CA TRP A 197 -15.75 -6.20 -2.74
C TRP A 197 -16.86 -5.16 -2.69
N GLY A 198 -17.79 -5.29 -1.73
CA GLY A 198 -18.89 -4.35 -1.54
C GLY A 198 -18.42 -2.93 -1.22
N ASP A 199 -19.30 -1.94 -1.42
CA ASP A 199 -18.98 -0.54 -1.22
C ASP A 199 -18.65 -0.21 0.24
N GLU A 200 -19.13 -1.01 1.19
CA GLU A 200 -18.81 -0.92 2.63
C GLU A 200 -17.31 -1.11 2.93
N TYR A 201 -16.59 -1.85 2.09
CA TYR A 201 -15.14 -2.04 2.24
C TYR A 201 -14.33 -0.89 1.64
N LYS A 202 -14.86 -0.20 0.63
CA LYS A 202 -14.14 0.85 -0.12
C LYS A 202 -13.80 2.07 0.72
N ALA A 203 -14.60 2.36 1.75
CA ALA A 203 -14.28 3.42 2.72
C ALA A 203 -13.02 3.12 3.53
N GLY A 204 -12.60 1.87 3.59
CA GLY A 204 -11.48 1.42 4.41
C GLY A 204 -11.81 1.41 5.90
N SER A 205 -10.80 1.14 6.71
CA SER A 205 -10.90 1.17 8.18
C SER A 205 -10.37 2.47 8.79
N THR A 206 -10.08 3.47 7.98
CA THR A 206 -9.52 4.76 8.39
C THR A 206 -10.40 5.44 9.44
N ILE A 207 -9.80 5.81 10.58
CA ILE A 207 -10.49 6.59 11.61
C ILE A 207 -10.40 8.06 11.25
N ARG A 208 -11.55 8.75 11.22
CA ARG A 208 -11.66 10.18 10.91
C ARG A 208 -12.16 10.95 12.12
N SER A 209 -11.61 12.14 12.33
CA SER A 209 -12.08 13.07 13.37
C SER A 209 -12.99 14.13 12.74
N ALA A 210 -14.24 14.23 13.22
CA ALA A 210 -15.18 15.26 12.76
C ALA A 210 -14.73 16.66 13.18
N LEU A 211 -14.10 16.79 14.36
CA LEU A 211 -13.56 18.07 14.82
C LEU A 211 -12.46 18.60 13.91
N ALA A 212 -11.59 17.71 13.45
CA ALA A 212 -10.53 18.08 12.52
C ALA A 212 -11.06 18.52 11.15
N GLN A 213 -12.15 17.94 10.67
CA GLN A 213 -12.80 18.37 9.43
C GLN A 213 -13.29 19.82 9.55
N ARG A 214 -13.92 20.17 10.67
CA ARG A 214 -14.36 21.53 10.94
C ARG A 214 -13.19 22.53 10.98
N ASP A 215 -12.07 22.16 11.59
CA ASP A 215 -10.89 23.02 11.68
C ASP A 215 -10.22 23.21 10.31
N TYR A 216 -10.26 22.19 9.47
CA TYR A 216 -9.80 22.27 8.07
C TYR A 216 -10.65 23.27 7.26
N GLU A 217 -11.96 23.21 7.39
CA GLU A 217 -12.90 24.17 6.78
C GLU A 217 -12.67 25.59 7.32
N TYR A 218 -12.41 25.72 8.62
CA TYR A 218 -12.05 26.98 9.25
C TYR A 218 -10.75 27.56 8.65
N ALA A 219 -9.73 26.75 8.45
CA ALA A 219 -8.47 27.19 7.84
C ALA A 219 -8.65 27.74 6.42
N ILE A 220 -9.53 27.13 5.63
CA ILE A 220 -9.90 27.63 4.30
C ILE A 220 -10.63 28.98 4.43
N ALA A 221 -11.67 29.05 5.28
CA ALA A 221 -12.48 30.24 5.44
C ALA A 221 -11.72 31.46 5.96
N HIS A 222 -10.63 31.25 6.70
CA HIS A 222 -9.80 32.32 7.27
C HIS A 222 -8.51 32.58 6.47
N GLY A 223 -8.40 32.05 5.25
CA GLY A 223 -7.27 32.33 4.36
C GLY A 223 -5.93 31.72 4.82
N LEU A 224 -5.95 30.79 5.76
CA LEU A 224 -4.77 30.03 6.18
C LEU A 224 -4.35 29.02 5.12
N TRP A 225 -5.31 28.61 4.29
CA TRP A 225 -5.12 27.78 3.13
C TRP A 225 -6.27 28.03 2.14
N ASP A 226 -6.00 28.00 0.84
CA ASP A 226 -6.98 28.30 -0.21
C ASP A 226 -7.77 27.07 -0.73
N GLY A 227 -7.56 25.92 -0.12
CA GLY A 227 -8.16 24.67 -0.58
C GLY A 227 -7.44 24.04 -1.78
N THR A 228 -6.46 24.71 -2.36
CA THR A 228 -5.68 24.16 -3.47
C THR A 228 -4.61 23.20 -2.98
N ILE A 229 -4.43 22.10 -3.67
CA ILE A 229 -3.36 21.15 -3.40
C ILE A 229 -2.30 21.37 -4.47
N ASN A 230 -1.07 21.70 -4.05
CA ASN A 230 0.05 21.77 -4.96
C ASN A 230 0.37 20.37 -5.47
N ARG A 231 -0.28 19.97 -6.56
CA ARG A 231 -0.04 18.70 -7.25
C ARG A 231 1.06 18.92 -8.27
N PRO A 232 2.13 18.12 -8.27
CA PRO A 232 2.97 18.04 -9.46
C PRO A 232 2.10 17.65 -10.64
N GLU A 233 2.42 18.16 -11.82
CA GLU A 233 1.68 17.80 -13.04
C GLU A 233 1.44 16.29 -13.11
N LYS A 234 0.20 15.92 -13.37
CA LYS A 234 -0.19 14.53 -13.53
C LYS A 234 0.77 13.91 -14.56
N PRO A 235 1.50 12.84 -14.24
CA PRO A 235 2.35 12.22 -15.24
C PRO A 235 1.46 11.92 -16.45
N THR A 236 1.88 12.41 -17.60
CA THR A 236 1.19 12.15 -18.87
C THR A 236 0.95 10.64 -18.93
N PRO A 237 -0.29 10.16 -19.11
CA PRO A 237 -0.53 8.75 -19.20
C PRO A 237 0.40 8.20 -20.27
N THR A 238 1.24 7.24 -19.91
CA THR A 238 2.00 6.48 -20.91
C THR A 238 1.00 6.05 -21.96
N PRO A 239 1.20 6.40 -23.25
CA PRO A 239 0.25 6.03 -24.28
C PRO A 239 0.00 4.53 -24.14
N ALA A 240 -1.28 4.14 -24.05
CA ALA A 240 -1.64 2.73 -24.04
C ALA A 240 -0.92 2.11 -25.22
N ILE A 241 -0.15 1.05 -24.98
CA ILE A 241 0.45 0.28 -26.06
C ILE A 241 -0.74 -0.18 -26.88
N THR A 242 -0.98 0.50 -27.99
CA THR A 242 -1.97 0.08 -28.96
C THR A 242 -1.55 -1.32 -29.37
N PRO A 243 -2.37 -2.35 -29.16
CA PRO A 243 -2.00 -3.67 -29.62
C PRO A 243 -1.67 -3.54 -31.09
N SER A 244 -0.47 -3.95 -31.47
CA SER A 244 -0.04 -4.03 -32.87
C SER A 244 -1.15 -4.75 -33.63
N PRO A 245 -1.62 -4.23 -34.76
CA PRO A 245 -2.66 -4.90 -35.51
C PRO A 245 -2.22 -6.34 -35.75
N THR A 246 -3.03 -7.27 -35.28
CA THR A 246 -2.88 -8.69 -35.61
C THR A 246 -2.75 -8.78 -37.11
N PRO A 247 -1.69 -9.41 -37.65
CA PRO A 247 -1.58 -9.56 -39.11
C PRO A 247 -2.84 -10.27 -39.59
N THR A 248 -3.61 -9.56 -40.42
CA THR A 248 -4.74 -10.15 -41.14
C THR A 248 -4.16 -11.23 -42.02
N VAL A 249 -4.43 -12.48 -41.69
CA VAL A 249 -4.11 -13.62 -42.55
C VAL A 249 -5.03 -13.46 -43.76
N GLU A 250 -4.46 -13.11 -44.93
CA GLU A 250 -5.18 -13.16 -46.20
C GLU A 250 -5.72 -14.59 -46.41
N PRO A 251 -6.97 -14.76 -46.85
CA PRO A 251 -7.51 -16.08 -47.12
C PRO A 251 -6.71 -16.70 -48.29
N SER A 252 -5.90 -17.70 -47.95
CA SER A 252 -5.22 -18.52 -48.94
C SER A 252 -6.25 -19.19 -49.84
N LEU A 253 -6.14 -18.94 -51.13
CA LEU A 253 -6.96 -19.54 -52.16
C LEU A 253 -6.89 -21.07 -52.03
N THR A 254 -8.04 -21.69 -51.92
CA THR A 254 -8.25 -23.13 -51.88
C THR A 254 -7.74 -23.75 -53.17
N PRO A 255 -6.82 -24.70 -53.17
CA PRO A 255 -6.58 -25.53 -54.37
C PRO A 255 -7.66 -26.58 -54.52
N GLU A 256 -8.07 -26.80 -55.76
CA GLU A 256 -9.06 -27.80 -56.21
C GLU A 256 -8.64 -29.25 -55.80
N PRO A 257 -9.62 -30.14 -55.57
CA PRO A 257 -9.37 -31.48 -55.16
C PRO A 257 -8.96 -32.37 -56.34
N SER A 258 -7.74 -32.86 -56.33
CA SER A 258 -7.29 -33.89 -57.27
C SER A 258 -7.05 -35.18 -56.51
N GLY A 259 -7.79 -36.22 -56.96
CA GLY A 259 -7.41 -37.64 -56.95
C GLY A 259 -7.26 -38.34 -55.59
N SER A 260 -8.21 -39.18 -55.30
CA SER A 260 -8.14 -40.26 -54.32
C SER A 260 -7.02 -41.26 -54.67
N PRO A 261 -6.25 -41.72 -53.71
CA PRO A 261 -5.74 -43.09 -53.73
C PRO A 261 -6.17 -43.92 -52.50
N GLU A 262 -6.26 -45.18 -52.72
CA GLU A 262 -6.72 -46.31 -51.90
C GLU A 262 -5.98 -46.48 -50.56
N PRO A 263 -6.60 -47.25 -49.61
CA PRO A 263 -6.13 -47.37 -48.25
C PRO A 263 -4.99 -48.36 -48.11
N SER A 264 -3.90 -47.92 -47.46
CA SER A 264 -2.79 -48.80 -47.06
C SER A 264 -2.80 -49.04 -45.55
N THR A 265 -2.66 -50.28 -45.22
CA THR A 265 -2.66 -51.00 -43.96
C THR A 265 -1.94 -50.31 -42.76
N SER A 266 -2.61 -50.42 -41.64
CA SER A 266 -2.17 -50.12 -40.28
C SER A 266 -0.95 -50.91 -39.83
N PRO A 267 0.01 -50.33 -39.12
CA PRO A 267 0.88 -51.13 -38.25
C PRO A 267 0.44 -51.00 -36.76
N GLU A 268 0.66 -52.09 -36.10
CA GLU A 268 0.41 -52.48 -34.72
C GLU A 268 1.04 -51.54 -33.64
N PRO A 269 0.49 -51.43 -32.42
CA PRO A 269 1.02 -50.55 -31.37
C PRO A 269 2.22 -51.18 -30.67
N SER A 270 3.28 -50.38 -30.53
CA SER A 270 4.50 -50.75 -29.80
C SER A 270 4.38 -50.32 -28.32
N ASP A 271 4.91 -51.19 -27.48
CA ASP A 271 4.85 -51.25 -26.04
C ASP A 271 5.20 -49.96 -25.27
N SER A 272 4.42 -49.70 -24.25
CA SER A 272 4.64 -48.70 -23.16
C SER A 272 5.82 -49.11 -22.27
N PRO A 273 6.70 -48.22 -21.88
CA PRO A 273 7.71 -48.52 -20.87
C PRO A 273 7.13 -48.43 -19.45
N THR A 274 7.48 -49.41 -18.66
CA THR A 274 7.22 -49.61 -17.24
C THR A 274 7.72 -48.43 -16.35
N PRO A 275 6.97 -47.97 -15.35
CA PRO A 275 7.45 -46.91 -14.44
C PRO A 275 8.50 -47.45 -13.46
N THR A 276 9.63 -46.72 -13.41
CA THR A 276 10.73 -46.96 -12.46
C THR A 276 10.34 -46.50 -11.04
N ALA A 277 10.58 -47.38 -10.09
CA ALA A 277 10.26 -47.17 -8.67
C ALA A 277 11.02 -45.99 -8.04
N THR A 278 10.31 -45.18 -7.29
CA THR A 278 10.83 -44.11 -6.43
C THR A 278 11.56 -44.68 -5.22
N PRO A 279 12.75 -44.20 -4.84
CA PRO A 279 13.47 -44.67 -3.66
C PRO A 279 12.82 -44.11 -2.38
N LYS A 280 12.70 -44.98 -1.38
CA LYS A 280 12.19 -44.75 -0.03
C LYS A 280 13.14 -43.82 0.77
N PRO A 281 12.64 -42.84 1.55
CA PRO A 281 13.49 -42.01 2.36
C PRO A 281 14.07 -42.76 3.57
N THR A 282 15.35 -42.55 3.82
CA THR A 282 16.11 -43.06 4.97
C THR A 282 15.73 -42.28 6.25
N PRO A 283 15.53 -42.89 7.40
CA PRO A 283 15.22 -42.18 8.64
C PRO A 283 16.46 -41.43 9.17
N SER A 284 16.29 -40.14 9.51
CA SER A 284 17.29 -39.33 10.20
C SER A 284 17.47 -39.80 11.65
N ALA A 285 18.73 -39.86 12.06
CA ALA A 285 19.17 -40.20 13.39
C ALA A 285 18.68 -39.19 14.43
N GLU A 286 18.23 -39.72 15.57
CA GLU A 286 17.85 -38.99 16.78
C GLU A 286 19.10 -38.34 17.43
N THR A 287 18.97 -37.09 17.82
CA THR A 287 19.94 -36.35 18.63
C THR A 287 19.67 -36.65 20.11
N PRO A 288 20.68 -36.99 20.92
CA PRO A 288 20.49 -37.27 22.37
C PRO A 288 20.27 -35.98 23.18
N PRO A 289 19.56 -36.04 24.32
CA PRO A 289 19.28 -34.89 25.17
C PRO A 289 20.51 -34.38 25.93
N PRO A 290 20.54 -33.09 26.34
CA PRO A 290 21.64 -32.53 27.06
C PRO A 290 21.70 -33.07 28.51
N SER A 291 22.90 -33.43 28.94
CA SER A 291 23.25 -33.90 30.29
C SER A 291 23.13 -32.75 31.28
N THR A 292 22.37 -32.94 32.34
CA THR A 292 22.40 -32.17 33.57
C THR A 292 23.54 -32.68 34.45
N ASN A 293 24.43 -31.80 34.93
CA ASN A 293 25.30 -32.07 36.05
C ASN A 293 25.67 -30.77 36.81
N PRO A 294 26.08 -30.89 38.09
CA PRO A 294 25.37 -30.47 39.30
C PRO A 294 25.69 -29.05 39.74
#